data_16b8cfc0748c70e3b029233ac00c841e
#
_entry.id   16b8cfc0748c70e3b029233ac00c841e
#
_cell.length_a   1.000
_cell.length_b   1.000
_cell.length_c   1.000
_cell.angle_alpha   90.00
_cell.angle_beta   90.00
_cell.angle_gamma   90.00
#
_symmetry.space_group_name_H-M   'P 1'
#
loop_
_entity.id
_entity.type
_entity.pdbx_description
1 polymer ?
#
loop_
_entity_poly.entity_id
_entity_poly.type
_entity_poly.pdbx_seq_one_letter_code
_entity_poly.pdbx_strand_id
1 'polypeptide(L)'
;MGAQPWAGRIVLVGAFALKHYLDYRTTHDCDAWWDRAATRDERRDILAAIRAALVRLNPGAEILAENWGDVDSLKVIEGGRAVFSFQIADRAVQVEPYVESGWGGVRIETLRDNLGSKMCALAERGAPRDFRDIYEAAQRLGWTPAELWELWRRKNPDRSDDDAAALVRIHLEGILARRPLASITDSDDRERSALVRAWFFDHFLTHGRRD
;
A
#
# COMPACT_ATOMS: atom_id res chain seq x y z
N MET A 1 18.52 -14.88 -14.29
CA MET A 1 17.22 -14.95 -14.97
C MET A 1 17.09 -13.69 -15.82
N GLY A 2 16.83 -13.84 -17.14
CA GLY A 2 16.62 -12.67 -18.01
C GLY A 2 15.34 -11.91 -17.59
N ALA A 3 15.34 -10.59 -17.82
CA ALA A 3 14.14 -9.77 -17.62
C ALA A 3 12.99 -10.34 -18.46
N GLN A 4 11.82 -10.45 -17.86
CA GLN A 4 10.63 -10.87 -18.60
C GLN A 4 10.23 -9.74 -19.57
N PRO A 5 9.83 -10.04 -20.80
CA PRO A 5 9.53 -9.01 -21.82
C PRO A 5 8.39 -8.07 -21.39
N TRP A 6 7.56 -8.50 -20.44
CA TRP A 6 6.44 -7.73 -19.90
C TRP A 6 6.75 -7.01 -18.57
N ALA A 7 7.98 -7.14 -18.03
CA ALA A 7 8.32 -6.54 -16.73
C ALA A 7 8.08 -5.02 -16.69
N GLY A 8 8.30 -4.33 -17.81
CA GLY A 8 7.99 -2.89 -17.94
C GLY A 8 6.52 -2.54 -18.11
N ARG A 9 5.59 -3.53 -18.13
CA ARG A 9 4.14 -3.31 -18.26
C ARG A 9 3.40 -3.26 -16.94
N ILE A 10 4.10 -3.55 -15.84
CA ILE A 10 3.57 -3.49 -14.49
C ILE A 10 4.47 -2.62 -13.61
N VAL A 11 3.86 -1.98 -12.62
CA VAL A 11 4.53 -1.18 -11.59
C VAL A 11 4.10 -1.70 -10.23
N LEU A 12 5.03 -2.20 -9.44
CA LEU A 12 4.75 -2.64 -8.07
C LEU A 12 4.49 -1.43 -7.18
N VAL A 13 3.51 -1.57 -6.31
CA VAL A 13 3.01 -0.49 -5.45
C VAL A 13 2.70 -1.01 -4.04
N GLY A 14 2.05 -0.19 -3.23
CA GLY A 14 1.53 -0.62 -1.94
C GLY A 14 2.62 -1.01 -0.94
N ALA A 15 2.30 -1.98 -0.09
CA ALA A 15 3.20 -2.41 0.98
C ALA A 15 4.45 -3.14 0.46
N PHE A 16 4.33 -3.84 -0.67
CA PHE A 16 5.45 -4.54 -1.27
C PHE A 16 6.50 -3.56 -1.83
N ALA A 17 6.05 -2.51 -2.51
CA ALA A 17 6.95 -1.45 -2.98
C ALA A 17 7.54 -0.64 -1.82
N LEU A 18 6.75 -0.36 -0.76
CA LEU A 18 7.27 0.31 0.44
C LEU A 18 8.41 -0.46 1.09
N LYS A 19 8.34 -1.80 1.11
CA LYS A 19 9.40 -2.66 1.64
C LYS A 19 10.76 -2.47 0.95
N HIS A 20 10.79 -2.05 -0.30
CA HIS A 20 12.01 -1.71 -1.01
C HIS A 20 12.76 -0.53 -0.36
N TYR A 21 12.03 0.42 0.21
CA TYR A 21 12.57 1.62 0.85
C TYR A 21 12.66 1.51 2.37
N LEU A 22 11.73 0.74 2.97
CA LEU A 22 11.54 0.67 4.41
C LEU A 22 11.08 -0.74 4.80
N ASP A 23 12.04 -1.60 5.14
CA ASP A 23 11.78 -2.97 5.57
C ASP A 23 11.55 -3.02 7.09
N TYR A 24 10.29 -2.96 7.53
CA TYR A 24 9.92 -2.98 8.94
C TYR A 24 8.80 -3.97 9.26
N ARG A 25 8.16 -4.54 8.26
CA ARG A 25 7.12 -5.56 8.41
C ARG A 25 7.04 -6.49 7.20
N THR A 26 6.49 -7.66 7.41
CA THR A 26 6.12 -8.56 6.32
C THR A 26 4.82 -8.10 5.65
N THR A 27 4.65 -8.49 4.40
CA THR A 27 3.39 -8.37 3.66
C THR A 27 3.11 -9.66 2.91
N HIS A 28 1.86 -10.03 2.84
CA HIS A 28 1.36 -11.16 2.05
C HIS A 28 0.61 -10.68 0.81
N ASP A 29 0.50 -9.36 0.64
CA ASP A 29 -0.16 -8.72 -0.49
C ASP A 29 0.89 -8.07 -1.40
N CYS A 30 0.79 -8.32 -2.69
CA CYS A 30 1.58 -7.69 -3.74
C CYS A 30 0.63 -6.91 -4.64
N ASP A 31 0.65 -5.60 -4.50
CA ASP A 31 -0.19 -4.69 -5.29
C ASP A 31 0.60 -4.16 -6.48
N ALA A 32 -0.06 -3.97 -7.61
CA ALA A 32 0.53 -3.43 -8.82
C ALA A 32 -0.44 -2.49 -9.57
N TRP A 33 0.14 -1.65 -10.43
CA TRP A 33 -0.58 -0.88 -11.43
C TRP A 33 -0.20 -1.35 -12.84
N TRP A 34 -1.16 -1.30 -13.75
CA TRP A 34 -0.84 -1.40 -15.17
C TRP A 34 -0.07 -0.16 -15.64
N ASP A 35 1.00 -0.38 -16.42
CA ASP A 35 1.54 0.69 -17.23
C ASP A 35 0.50 1.13 -18.26
N ARG A 36 0.42 2.44 -18.53
CA ARG A 36 -0.56 3.00 -19.48
C ARG A 36 -0.43 2.45 -20.90
N ALA A 37 0.77 1.98 -21.27
CA ALA A 37 1.03 1.38 -22.57
C ALA A 37 0.67 -0.13 -22.61
N ALA A 38 0.25 -0.73 -21.50
CA ALA A 38 -0.14 -2.14 -21.46
C ALA A 38 -1.47 -2.36 -22.22
N THR A 39 -1.41 -3.06 -23.33
CA THR A 39 -2.59 -3.44 -24.11
C THR A 39 -3.42 -4.52 -23.40
N ARG A 40 -4.68 -4.66 -23.78
CA ARG A 40 -5.58 -5.68 -23.21
C ARG A 40 -5.03 -7.10 -23.37
N ASP A 41 -4.42 -7.41 -24.51
CA ASP A 41 -3.85 -8.72 -24.76
C ASP A 41 -2.60 -8.96 -23.90
N GLU A 42 -1.71 -7.97 -23.80
CA GLU A 42 -0.56 -8.04 -22.90
C GLU A 42 -1.00 -8.25 -21.44
N ARG A 43 -2.03 -7.54 -20.96
CA ARG A 43 -2.57 -7.70 -19.59
C ARG A 43 -3.02 -9.14 -19.34
N ARG A 44 -3.80 -9.73 -20.27
CA ARG A 44 -4.24 -11.12 -20.18
C ARG A 44 -3.07 -12.09 -20.11
N ASP A 45 -2.08 -11.92 -21.00
CA ASP A 45 -0.93 -12.81 -21.10
C ASP A 45 -0.02 -12.70 -19.87
N ILE A 46 0.14 -11.49 -19.31
CA ILE A 46 0.86 -11.23 -18.07
C ILE A 46 0.17 -11.92 -16.88
N LEU A 47 -1.15 -11.77 -16.74
CA LEU A 47 -1.90 -12.43 -15.67
C LEU A 47 -1.80 -13.96 -15.77
N ALA A 48 -1.86 -14.52 -16.98
CA ALA A 48 -1.65 -15.94 -17.19
C ALA A 48 -0.25 -16.41 -16.80
N ALA A 49 0.78 -15.60 -17.12
CA ALA A 49 2.17 -15.89 -16.76
C ALA A 49 2.39 -15.81 -15.23
N ILE A 50 1.81 -14.80 -14.55
CA ILE A 50 1.88 -14.67 -13.09
C ILE A 50 1.16 -15.85 -12.43
N ARG A 51 -0.04 -16.20 -12.90
CA ARG A 51 -0.78 -17.36 -12.38
C ARG A 51 0.02 -18.66 -12.53
N ALA A 52 0.62 -18.90 -13.70
CA ALA A 52 1.47 -20.06 -13.92
C ALA A 52 2.70 -20.08 -13.00
N ALA A 53 3.28 -18.93 -12.70
CA ALA A 53 4.37 -18.82 -11.74
C ALA A 53 3.91 -19.15 -10.31
N LEU A 54 2.76 -18.64 -9.88
CA LEU A 54 2.18 -18.94 -8.56
C LEU A 54 1.91 -20.44 -8.39
N VAL A 55 1.35 -21.09 -9.41
CA VAL A 55 1.14 -22.56 -9.40
C VAL A 55 2.45 -23.32 -9.23
N ARG A 56 3.51 -22.91 -9.94
CA ARG A 56 4.83 -23.58 -9.81
C ARG A 56 5.47 -23.37 -8.45
N LEU A 57 5.32 -22.18 -7.87
CA LEU A 57 5.93 -21.83 -6.58
C LEU A 57 5.17 -22.41 -5.38
N ASN A 58 3.90 -22.72 -5.56
CA ASN A 58 3.03 -23.22 -4.49
C ASN A 58 2.36 -24.55 -4.94
N PRO A 59 3.13 -25.63 -5.09
CA PRO A 59 2.58 -26.91 -5.52
C PRO A 59 1.59 -27.43 -4.47
N GLY A 60 0.35 -27.71 -4.93
CA GLY A 60 -0.73 -28.16 -4.05
C GLY A 60 -1.64 -27.08 -3.49
N ALA A 61 -1.30 -25.79 -3.66
CA ALA A 61 -2.21 -24.69 -3.33
C ALA A 61 -3.22 -24.44 -4.47
N GLU A 62 -4.41 -23.99 -4.11
CA GLU A 62 -5.38 -23.48 -5.08
C GLU A 62 -5.02 -22.05 -5.47
N ILE A 63 -5.05 -21.72 -6.76
CA ILE A 63 -4.88 -20.36 -7.26
C ILE A 63 -6.23 -19.84 -7.74
N LEU A 64 -6.85 -19.02 -6.90
CA LEU A 64 -8.13 -18.37 -7.19
C LEU A 64 -7.89 -17.07 -7.97
N ALA A 65 -8.56 -16.95 -9.12
CA ALA A 65 -8.56 -15.73 -9.92
C ALA A 65 -9.91 -15.03 -9.78
N GLU A 66 -9.91 -13.75 -9.49
CA GLU A 66 -11.09 -12.92 -9.32
C GLU A 66 -10.90 -11.59 -10.08
N ASN A 67 -12.01 -11.00 -10.51
CA ASN A 67 -12.03 -9.66 -11.10
C ASN A 67 -13.14 -8.84 -10.45
N TRP A 68 -12.82 -7.62 -10.04
CA TRP A 68 -13.75 -6.65 -9.47
C TRP A 68 -13.65 -5.33 -10.25
N GLY A 69 -14.42 -5.21 -11.30
CA GLY A 69 -14.36 -4.05 -12.17
C GLY A 69 -13.03 -3.95 -12.90
N ASP A 70 -12.20 -3.00 -12.52
CA ASP A 70 -10.87 -2.74 -13.09
C ASP A 70 -9.71 -3.36 -12.28
N VAL A 71 -10.02 -4.15 -11.25
CA VAL A 71 -9.04 -4.86 -10.42
C VAL A 71 -9.03 -6.34 -10.76
N ASP A 72 -7.89 -6.85 -11.21
CA ASP A 72 -7.63 -8.29 -11.31
C ASP A 72 -6.88 -8.79 -10.07
N SER A 73 -7.30 -9.94 -9.53
CA SER A 73 -6.72 -10.53 -8.32
C SER A 73 -6.39 -12.00 -8.53
N LEU A 74 -5.22 -12.40 -8.03
CA LEU A 74 -4.80 -13.81 -7.93
C LEU A 74 -4.47 -14.10 -6.48
N LYS A 75 -5.14 -15.09 -5.88
CA LYS A 75 -4.91 -15.48 -4.49
C LYS A 75 -4.34 -16.90 -4.43
N VAL A 76 -3.37 -17.11 -3.56
CA VAL A 76 -2.87 -18.45 -3.20
C VAL A 76 -3.64 -18.89 -1.96
N ILE A 77 -4.38 -19.99 -2.06
CA ILE A 77 -5.20 -20.54 -0.99
C ILE A 77 -4.57 -21.81 -0.46
N GLU A 78 -4.28 -21.86 0.82
CA GLU A 78 -3.79 -23.04 1.54
C GLU A 78 -4.67 -23.30 2.76
N GLY A 79 -5.15 -24.52 2.93
CA GLY A 79 -6.03 -24.88 4.04
C GLY A 79 -7.29 -24.01 4.14
N GLY A 80 -7.84 -23.56 3.01
CA GLY A 80 -9.02 -22.68 2.94
C GLY A 80 -8.75 -21.21 3.32
N ARG A 81 -7.49 -20.79 3.43
CA ARG A 81 -7.09 -19.40 3.76
C ARG A 81 -6.21 -18.81 2.67
N ALA A 82 -6.41 -17.54 2.37
CA ALA A 82 -5.51 -16.81 1.50
C ALA A 82 -4.18 -16.57 2.26
N VAL A 83 -3.09 -17.11 1.72
CA VAL A 83 -1.73 -16.95 2.27
C VAL A 83 -0.92 -15.93 1.49
N PHE A 84 -1.32 -15.63 0.27
CA PHE A 84 -0.75 -14.59 -0.57
C PHE A 84 -1.80 -14.04 -1.53
N SER A 85 -1.73 -12.75 -1.84
CA SER A 85 -2.53 -12.13 -2.91
C SER A 85 -1.66 -11.27 -3.83
N PHE A 86 -1.94 -11.34 -5.13
CA PHE A 86 -1.48 -10.38 -6.11
C PHE A 86 -2.69 -9.64 -6.67
N GLN A 87 -2.64 -8.32 -6.63
CA GLN A 87 -3.71 -7.47 -7.17
C GLN A 87 -3.12 -6.46 -8.15
N ILE A 88 -3.79 -6.26 -9.26
CA ILE A 88 -3.37 -5.28 -10.26
C ILE A 88 -4.58 -4.51 -10.80
N ALA A 89 -4.45 -3.21 -10.90
CA ALA A 89 -5.51 -2.31 -11.36
C ALA A 89 -4.98 -1.25 -12.31
N ASP A 90 -5.88 -0.50 -12.91
CA ASP A 90 -5.49 0.70 -13.63
C ASP A 90 -4.99 1.77 -12.65
N ARG A 91 -3.96 2.50 -13.09
CA ARG A 91 -3.29 3.48 -12.25
C ARG A 91 -4.14 4.71 -12.02
N ALA A 92 -4.24 5.12 -10.77
CA ALA A 92 -4.76 6.43 -10.39
C ALA A 92 -3.74 7.57 -10.73
N VAL A 93 -3.63 8.60 -9.92
CA VAL A 93 -2.71 9.72 -10.12
C VAL A 93 -1.27 9.31 -9.82
N GLN A 94 -0.36 9.56 -10.76
CA GLN A 94 1.09 9.43 -10.59
C GLN A 94 1.69 10.80 -10.25
N VAL A 95 2.45 10.85 -9.17
CA VAL A 95 3.12 12.06 -8.69
C VAL A 95 4.53 12.18 -9.29
N GLU A 96 5.23 11.06 -9.39
CA GLU A 96 6.59 10.96 -9.92
C GLU A 96 6.73 9.77 -10.87
N PRO A 97 7.64 9.81 -11.84
CA PRO A 97 7.96 8.63 -12.65
C PRO A 97 8.41 7.46 -11.75
N TYR A 98 8.00 6.26 -12.09
CA TYR A 98 8.46 5.05 -11.40
C TYR A 98 9.94 4.77 -11.69
N VAL A 99 10.56 3.95 -10.85
CA VAL A 99 11.98 3.58 -10.93
C VAL A 99 12.13 2.06 -11.13
N GLU A 100 13.31 1.66 -11.57
CA GLU A 100 13.67 0.25 -11.68
C GLU A 100 13.89 -0.34 -10.29
N SER A 101 13.27 -1.48 -10.01
CA SER A 101 13.35 -2.12 -8.69
C SER A 101 14.66 -2.89 -8.45
N GLY A 102 15.41 -3.20 -9.51
CA GLY A 102 16.48 -4.20 -9.47
C GLY A 102 15.97 -5.66 -9.51
N TRP A 103 14.66 -5.89 -9.51
CA TRP A 103 14.02 -7.22 -9.54
C TRP A 103 13.65 -7.63 -10.96
N GLY A 104 14.65 -7.93 -11.79
CA GLY A 104 14.42 -8.46 -13.15
C GLY A 104 13.71 -7.52 -14.11
N GLY A 105 13.91 -6.20 -14.00
CA GLY A 105 13.32 -5.18 -14.87
C GLY A 105 11.90 -4.78 -14.47
N VAL A 106 11.40 -5.25 -13.34
CA VAL A 106 10.11 -4.79 -12.80
C VAL A 106 10.28 -3.39 -12.21
N ARG A 107 9.33 -2.52 -12.47
CA ARG A 107 9.30 -1.14 -11.98
C ARG A 107 8.56 -1.05 -10.66
N ILE A 108 8.91 -0.05 -9.86
CA ILE A 108 8.21 0.26 -8.60
C ILE A 108 7.88 1.74 -8.53
N GLU A 109 6.86 2.09 -7.76
CA GLU A 109 6.62 3.48 -7.37
C GLU A 109 7.84 4.06 -6.66
N THR A 110 8.12 5.36 -6.85
CA THR A 110 9.06 6.06 -5.98
C THR A 110 8.52 6.07 -4.54
N LEU A 111 9.40 6.28 -3.56
CA LEU A 111 8.98 6.41 -2.17
C LEU A 111 7.91 7.51 -2.00
N ARG A 112 8.09 8.65 -2.68
CA ARG A 112 7.13 9.77 -2.62
C ARG A 112 5.77 9.40 -3.19
N ASP A 113 5.74 8.73 -4.34
CA ASP A 113 4.49 8.30 -4.95
C ASP A 113 3.78 7.24 -4.09
N ASN A 114 4.55 6.32 -3.49
CA ASN A 114 4.04 5.30 -2.58
C ASN A 114 3.46 5.90 -1.30
N LEU A 115 4.18 6.83 -0.66
CA LEU A 115 3.67 7.53 0.54
C LEU A 115 2.42 8.36 0.22
N GLY A 116 2.35 9.01 -0.95
CA GLY A 116 1.12 9.66 -1.40
C GLY A 116 -0.06 8.69 -1.52
N SER A 117 0.16 7.49 -2.08
CA SER A 117 -0.86 6.42 -2.14
C SER A 117 -1.25 5.92 -0.74
N LYS A 118 -0.29 5.81 0.19
CA LYS A 118 -0.56 5.47 1.60
C LYS A 118 -1.36 6.55 2.32
N MET A 119 -1.11 7.82 2.02
CA MET A 119 -1.89 8.93 2.53
C MET A 119 -3.34 8.91 2.02
N CYS A 120 -3.56 8.54 0.74
CA CYS A 120 -4.92 8.33 0.22
C CYS A 120 -5.62 7.19 0.99
N ALA A 121 -4.97 6.04 1.13
CA ALA A 121 -5.53 4.90 1.87
C ALA A 121 -5.81 5.23 3.35
N LEU A 122 -4.96 6.04 3.99
CA LEU A 122 -5.15 6.52 5.36
C LEU A 122 -6.42 7.36 5.48
N ALA A 123 -6.66 8.28 4.55
CA ALA A 123 -7.85 9.14 4.54
C ALA A 123 -9.14 8.39 4.14
N GLU A 124 -9.04 7.43 3.21
CA GLU A 124 -10.22 6.74 2.67
C GLU A 124 -10.73 5.60 3.55
N ARG A 125 -9.84 4.74 4.04
CA ARG A 125 -10.21 3.54 4.83
C ARG A 125 -9.63 3.48 6.23
N GLY A 126 -8.51 4.17 6.48
CA GLY A 126 -7.85 4.28 7.78
C GLY A 126 -7.61 2.94 8.47
N ALA A 127 -7.12 1.93 7.76
CA ALA A 127 -6.79 0.66 8.37
C ALA A 127 -5.57 0.81 9.33
N PRO A 128 -5.47 0.03 10.42
CA PRO A 128 -4.36 0.14 11.36
C PRO A 128 -2.97 0.07 10.71
N ARG A 129 -2.83 -0.71 9.64
CA ARG A 129 -1.59 -0.80 8.86
C ARG A 129 -1.23 0.50 8.14
N ASP A 130 -2.22 1.28 7.68
CA ASP A 130 -1.97 2.53 6.97
C ASP A 130 -1.42 3.59 7.95
N PHE A 131 -1.95 3.66 9.18
CA PHE A 131 -1.39 4.47 10.26
C PHE A 131 0.06 4.09 10.56
N ARG A 132 0.35 2.80 10.66
CA ARG A 132 1.70 2.30 10.93
C ARG A 132 2.66 2.61 9.79
N ASP A 133 2.27 2.41 8.53
CA ASP A 133 3.10 2.68 7.36
C ASP A 133 3.54 4.16 7.33
N ILE A 134 2.63 5.09 7.60
CA ILE A 134 2.91 6.54 7.65
C ILE A 134 3.79 6.89 8.85
N TYR A 135 3.49 6.36 10.04
CA TYR A 135 4.30 6.57 11.24
C TYR A 135 5.75 6.11 11.05
N GLU A 136 5.96 4.89 10.54
CA GLU A 136 7.31 4.34 10.34
C GLU A 136 8.09 5.15 9.28
N ALA A 137 7.42 5.63 8.23
CA ALA A 137 8.05 6.52 7.26
C ALA A 137 8.49 7.84 7.92
N ALA A 138 7.65 8.44 8.76
CA ALA A 138 8.00 9.65 9.50
C ALA A 138 9.19 9.43 10.44
N GLN A 139 9.16 8.35 11.25
CA GLN A 139 10.18 8.11 12.27
C GLN A 139 11.53 7.66 11.69
N ARG A 140 11.52 6.81 10.66
CA ARG A 140 12.75 6.20 10.15
C ARG A 140 13.36 6.92 8.97
N LEU A 141 12.55 7.64 8.20
CA LEU A 141 12.98 8.33 6.98
C LEU A 141 12.88 9.87 7.11
N GLY A 142 12.43 10.37 8.26
CA GLY A 142 12.38 11.79 8.57
C GLY A 142 11.26 12.57 7.87
N TRP A 143 10.19 11.89 7.39
CA TRP A 143 9.06 12.56 6.74
C TRP A 143 8.25 13.37 7.75
N THR A 144 8.08 14.64 7.47
CA THR A 144 7.24 15.51 8.28
C THR A 144 5.76 15.38 7.92
N PRO A 145 4.82 15.66 8.85
CA PRO A 145 3.40 15.72 8.53
C PRO A 145 3.07 16.66 7.37
N ALA A 146 3.74 17.81 7.28
CA ALA A 146 3.54 18.79 6.20
C ALA A 146 3.88 18.20 4.81
N GLU A 147 5.01 17.50 4.70
CA GLU A 147 5.42 16.82 3.46
C GLU A 147 4.47 15.69 3.09
N LEU A 148 3.99 14.91 4.06
CA LEU A 148 3.02 13.84 3.83
C LEU A 148 1.69 14.40 3.33
N TRP A 149 1.17 15.50 3.91
CA TRP A 149 -0.02 16.17 3.42
C TRP A 149 0.19 16.79 2.03
N GLU A 150 1.39 17.29 1.72
CA GLU A 150 1.70 17.76 0.36
C GLU A 150 1.61 16.63 -0.67
N LEU A 151 2.08 15.42 -0.35
CA LEU A 151 1.94 14.25 -1.23
C LEU A 151 0.47 13.87 -1.41
N TRP A 152 -0.35 13.96 -0.35
CA TRP A 152 -1.78 13.71 -0.45
C TRP A 152 -2.47 14.73 -1.39
N ARG A 153 -2.19 16.03 -1.24
CA ARG A 153 -2.74 17.09 -2.13
C ARG A 153 -2.38 16.85 -3.59
N ARG A 154 -1.14 16.47 -3.87
CA ARG A 154 -0.70 16.16 -5.24
C ARG A 154 -1.47 14.99 -5.87
N LYS A 155 -1.92 14.03 -5.07
CA LYS A 155 -2.77 12.91 -5.51
C LYS A 155 -4.25 13.27 -5.60
N ASN A 156 -4.67 14.31 -4.88
CA ASN A 156 -6.07 14.72 -4.74
C ASN A 156 -6.22 16.24 -4.95
N PRO A 157 -5.91 16.78 -6.14
CA PRO A 157 -5.87 18.23 -6.37
C PRO A 157 -7.21 18.93 -6.13
N ASP A 158 -8.32 18.20 -6.29
CA ASP A 158 -9.69 18.73 -6.19
C ASP A 158 -10.35 18.42 -4.83
N ARG A 159 -9.61 17.90 -3.84
CA ARG A 159 -10.14 17.53 -2.52
C ARG A 159 -9.55 18.38 -1.41
N SER A 160 -10.36 18.63 -0.39
CA SER A 160 -9.95 19.34 0.82
C SER A 160 -9.07 18.47 1.72
N ASP A 161 -7.91 18.97 2.12
CA ASP A 161 -7.05 18.31 3.13
C ASP A 161 -7.67 18.38 4.53
N ASP A 162 -8.50 19.41 4.84
CA ASP A 162 -9.23 19.49 6.11
C ASP A 162 -10.26 18.36 6.24
N ASP A 163 -11.01 18.08 5.16
CA ASP A 163 -11.96 16.95 5.13
C ASP A 163 -11.23 15.61 5.27
N ALA A 164 -10.11 15.46 4.59
CA ALA A 164 -9.28 14.26 4.70
C ALA A 164 -8.70 14.10 6.12
N ALA A 165 -8.23 15.17 6.75
CA ALA A 165 -7.76 15.15 8.14
C ALA A 165 -8.87 14.78 9.13
N ALA A 166 -10.08 15.29 8.91
CA ALA A 166 -11.26 14.90 9.69
C ALA A 166 -11.55 13.39 9.56
N LEU A 167 -11.48 12.82 8.34
CA LEU A 167 -11.64 11.38 8.14
C LEU A 167 -10.55 10.58 8.84
N VAL A 168 -9.28 10.99 8.74
CA VAL A 168 -8.18 10.34 9.47
C VAL A 168 -8.44 10.34 10.98
N ARG A 169 -8.94 11.43 11.55
CA ARG A 169 -9.32 11.53 12.96
C ARG A 169 -10.43 10.53 13.31
N ILE A 170 -11.50 10.47 12.52
CA ILE A 170 -12.61 9.54 12.70
C ILE A 170 -12.13 8.09 12.67
N HIS A 171 -11.25 7.74 11.72
CA HIS A 171 -10.67 6.41 11.62
C HIS A 171 -9.83 6.06 12.86
N LEU A 172 -9.00 6.99 13.33
CA LEU A 172 -8.17 6.79 14.51
C LEU A 172 -9.01 6.58 15.78
N GLU A 173 -10.03 7.42 15.99
CA GLU A 173 -10.98 7.29 17.10
C GLU A 173 -11.74 5.95 17.03
N GLY A 174 -12.14 5.54 15.82
CA GLY A 174 -12.75 4.24 15.58
C GLY A 174 -11.82 3.06 15.91
N ILE A 175 -10.53 3.18 15.65
CA ILE A 175 -9.52 2.18 16.07
C ILE A 175 -9.40 2.14 17.59
N LEU A 176 -9.36 3.29 18.26
CA LEU A 176 -9.29 3.37 19.73
C LEU A 176 -10.48 2.68 20.38
N ALA A 177 -11.69 2.92 19.85
CA ALA A 177 -12.92 2.33 20.38
C ALA A 177 -12.96 0.79 20.17
N ARG A 178 -12.62 0.31 18.97
CA ARG A 178 -12.71 -1.12 18.63
C ARG A 178 -11.55 -1.96 19.19
N ARG A 179 -10.37 -1.36 19.35
CA ARG A 179 -9.17 -2.05 19.83
C ARG A 179 -8.44 -1.17 20.86
N PRO A 180 -8.97 -1.01 22.08
CA PRO A 180 -8.27 -0.25 23.12
C PRO A 180 -6.91 -0.89 23.43
N LEU A 181 -5.93 -0.09 23.88
CA LEU A 181 -4.57 -0.59 24.14
C LEU A 181 -4.57 -1.76 25.14
N ALA A 182 -5.45 -1.72 26.12
CA ALA A 182 -5.58 -2.79 27.11
C ALA A 182 -6.01 -4.15 26.52
N SER A 183 -6.62 -4.16 25.33
CA SER A 183 -7.01 -5.40 24.66
C SER A 183 -5.89 -6.03 23.82
N ILE A 184 -4.75 -5.36 23.68
CA ILE A 184 -3.59 -5.88 22.96
C ILE A 184 -2.74 -6.68 23.95
N THR A 185 -2.71 -7.99 23.77
CA THR A 185 -2.01 -8.90 24.69
C THR A 185 -0.50 -8.87 24.55
N ASP A 186 -0.01 -8.77 23.30
CA ASP A 186 1.41 -8.63 23.02
C ASP A 186 1.93 -7.26 23.47
N SER A 187 2.99 -7.25 24.30
CA SER A 187 3.53 -6.03 24.90
C SER A 187 4.13 -5.09 23.87
N ASP A 188 4.87 -5.64 22.90
CA ASP A 188 5.59 -4.86 21.90
C ASP A 188 4.60 -4.24 20.89
N ASP A 189 3.57 -5.02 20.50
CA ASP A 189 2.48 -4.50 19.67
C ASP A 189 1.67 -3.42 20.39
N ARG A 190 1.46 -3.57 21.71
CA ARG A 190 0.75 -2.57 22.52
C ARG A 190 1.55 -1.28 22.63
N GLU A 191 2.84 -1.35 22.95
CA GLU A 191 3.72 -0.18 23.02
C GLU A 191 3.79 0.54 21.67
N ARG A 192 4.03 -0.21 20.61
CA ARG A 192 4.05 0.36 19.24
C ARG A 192 2.72 1.00 18.86
N SER A 193 1.60 0.37 19.20
CA SER A 193 0.27 0.95 18.96
C SER A 193 0.06 2.24 19.73
N ALA A 194 0.59 2.33 20.96
CA ALA A 194 0.52 3.55 21.75
C ALA A 194 1.33 4.69 21.11
N LEU A 195 2.57 4.41 20.67
CA LEU A 195 3.43 5.39 20.00
C LEU A 195 2.80 5.92 18.70
N VAL A 196 2.27 5.01 17.85
CA VAL A 196 1.58 5.40 16.61
C VAL A 196 0.43 6.34 16.91
N ARG A 197 -0.44 5.98 17.85
CA ARG A 197 -1.64 6.77 18.20
C ARG A 197 -1.28 8.14 18.77
N ALA A 198 -0.32 8.20 19.70
CA ALA A 198 0.16 9.44 20.27
C ALA A 198 0.72 10.38 19.19
N TRP A 199 1.58 9.86 18.30
CA TRP A 199 2.16 10.66 17.23
C TRP A 199 1.10 11.25 16.29
N PHE A 200 0.04 10.48 15.95
CA PHE A 200 -1.03 10.99 15.10
C PHE A 200 -1.82 12.11 15.79
N PHE A 201 -2.12 11.99 17.09
CA PHE A 201 -2.85 13.03 17.81
C PHE A 201 -1.98 14.28 18.06
N ASP A 202 -0.73 14.08 18.48
CA ASP A 202 0.12 15.15 19.00
C ASP A 202 0.85 15.90 17.87
N HIS A 203 1.09 15.24 16.73
CA HIS A 203 1.90 15.82 15.65
C HIS A 203 1.16 15.84 14.31
N PHE A 204 0.60 14.72 13.85
CA PHE A 204 0.09 14.61 12.49
C PHE A 204 -1.20 15.42 12.27
N LEU A 205 -2.17 15.29 13.18
CA LEU A 205 -3.48 15.94 13.08
C LEU A 205 -3.47 17.41 13.55
N THR A 206 -2.38 17.88 14.12
CA THR A 206 -2.21 19.30 14.50
C THR A 206 -1.75 20.16 13.32
N HIS A 207 -1.07 19.58 12.33
CA HIS A 207 -0.55 20.28 11.16
C HIS A 207 -1.57 20.48 10.02
N GLY A 208 -2.76 19.89 10.11
CA GLY A 208 -3.86 20.12 9.16
C GLY A 208 -4.73 21.34 9.48
N ARG A 209 -4.47 22.06 10.54
CA ARG A 209 -5.16 23.32 10.84
C ARG A 209 -4.33 24.47 10.28
N ARG A 210 -4.74 24.99 9.12
CA ARG A 210 -4.37 26.35 8.76
C ARG A 210 -5.16 27.29 9.66
N ASP A 211 -4.48 28.07 10.48
CA ASP A 211 -5.04 29.22 11.20
C ASP A 211 -5.61 30.23 10.19
#